data_b860aa793d4b0d28220bfe64f8448a6b
#
_entry.id   b860aa793d4b0d28220bfe64f8448a6b
#
_cell.length_a   1.000
_cell.length_b   1.000
_cell.length_c   1.000
_cell.angle_alpha   90.00
_cell.angle_beta   90.00
_cell.angle_gamma   90.00
#
_symmetry.space_group_name_H-M   'P 1'
#
loop_
_entity.id
_entity.type
_entity.pdbx_description
1 polymer ?
#
loop_
_entity_poly.entity_id
_entity_poly.type
_entity_poly.pdbx_seq_one_letter_code
_entity_poly.pdbx_strand_id
1 'polypeptide(L)'
;LKPAAAQEGLAGPYLAARHASFAREFQTASKYLEQVVGEDSSNIDAMETLILSKIALGVFEDVYPIADRIVDDGVDSQVAHVALITRAVRVQDFKTLVAQLDAQKGIGHQVVDGLLLAWANVGAGDVQTAFAIMDGLKDQEPSQGLVSYHRALIHHVMGNFESAEAIFKDIGQQAGALSRRAVIVRLQSLMAQNEFNQAEAVLEKYFGENLDPELLDMQDDIKASRMPNERLIGSVADGIAEVFFAIAKALSSEAQDEYSLMHARVAELLSSEHVEAILLAANVLENMGQYEL
;
A
#
# COMPACT_ATOMS: atom_id res chain seq x y z
N LEU A 1 -35.26 30.55 -38.42
CA LEU A 1 -33.88 30.10 -38.09
C LEU A 1 -33.95 29.51 -36.70
N LYS A 2 -33.92 28.17 -36.59
CA LYS A 2 -33.63 27.50 -35.33
C LYS A 2 -32.14 27.76 -35.00
N PRO A 3 -31.78 28.15 -33.78
CA PRO A 3 -30.39 28.16 -33.38
C PRO A 3 -29.85 26.73 -33.54
N ALA A 4 -28.69 26.60 -34.22
CA ALA A 4 -27.94 25.38 -34.24
C ALA A 4 -27.66 25.02 -32.77
N ALA A 5 -28.10 23.84 -32.35
CA ALA A 5 -27.68 23.30 -31.07
C ALA A 5 -26.14 23.29 -31.10
N ALA A 6 -25.52 24.07 -30.25
CA ALA A 6 -24.09 23.96 -30.04
C ALA A 6 -23.85 22.48 -29.69
N GLN A 7 -23.16 21.75 -30.54
CA GLN A 7 -22.57 20.49 -30.18
C GLN A 7 -21.68 20.83 -28.99
N GLU A 8 -22.09 20.42 -27.77
CA GLU A 8 -21.24 20.50 -26.59
C GLU A 8 -20.04 19.59 -26.90
N GLY A 9 -19.00 20.17 -27.50
CA GLY A 9 -17.80 19.45 -27.86
C GLY A 9 -17.04 19.10 -26.60
N LEU A 10 -16.33 17.98 -26.60
CA LEU A 10 -15.41 17.50 -25.53
C LEU A 10 -14.43 18.57 -24.99
N ALA A 11 -14.19 19.63 -25.75
CA ALA A 11 -13.21 20.67 -25.41
C ALA A 11 -13.50 21.37 -24.07
N GLY A 12 -14.78 21.66 -23.78
CA GLY A 12 -15.18 22.30 -22.51
C GLY A 12 -14.92 21.41 -21.30
N PRO A 13 -15.52 20.22 -21.25
CA PRO A 13 -15.25 19.24 -20.17
C PRO A 13 -13.78 18.88 -20.03
N TYR A 14 -13.04 18.70 -21.14
CA TYR A 14 -11.62 18.37 -21.11
C TYR A 14 -10.78 19.49 -20.48
N LEU A 15 -11.01 20.76 -20.88
CA LEU A 15 -10.30 21.90 -20.29
C LEU A 15 -10.65 22.10 -18.80
N ALA A 16 -11.91 21.89 -18.44
CA ALA A 16 -12.34 21.96 -17.04
C ALA A 16 -11.69 20.85 -16.21
N ALA A 17 -11.65 19.62 -16.74
CA ALA A 17 -10.97 18.50 -16.10
C ALA A 17 -9.48 18.79 -15.88
N ARG A 18 -8.78 19.26 -16.92
CA ARG A 18 -7.36 19.60 -16.81
C ARG A 18 -7.09 20.73 -15.82
N HIS A 19 -7.92 21.75 -15.78
CA HIS A 19 -7.80 22.83 -14.81
C HIS A 19 -8.00 22.31 -13.38
N ALA A 20 -9.05 21.53 -13.17
CA ALA A 20 -9.35 20.94 -11.86
C ALA A 20 -8.25 19.97 -11.40
N SER A 21 -7.70 19.13 -12.30
CA SER A 21 -6.58 18.23 -11.98
C SER A 21 -5.32 19.03 -11.60
N PHE A 22 -5.00 20.08 -12.36
CA PHE A 22 -3.86 20.95 -12.00
C PHE A 22 -4.06 21.66 -10.66
N ALA A 23 -5.31 22.06 -10.35
CA ALA A 23 -5.67 22.65 -9.07
C ALA A 23 -5.82 21.60 -7.94
N ARG A 24 -5.66 20.31 -8.26
CA ARG A 24 -5.85 19.19 -7.32
C ARG A 24 -7.28 19.09 -6.75
N GLU A 25 -8.27 19.65 -7.45
CA GLU A 25 -9.69 19.57 -7.10
C GLU A 25 -10.29 18.22 -7.53
N PHE A 26 -9.97 17.15 -6.81
CA PHE A 26 -10.26 15.76 -7.21
C PHE A 26 -11.74 15.51 -7.52
N GLN A 27 -12.68 16.08 -6.75
CA GLN A 27 -14.11 15.95 -7.03
C GLN A 27 -14.50 16.58 -8.36
N THR A 28 -14.04 17.81 -8.60
CA THR A 28 -14.29 18.54 -9.84
C THR A 28 -13.63 17.85 -11.03
N ALA A 29 -12.38 17.40 -10.85
CA ALA A 29 -11.63 16.66 -11.87
C ALA A 29 -12.35 15.36 -12.24
N SER A 30 -12.72 14.53 -11.27
CA SER A 30 -13.43 13.26 -11.48
C SER A 30 -14.73 13.47 -12.26
N LYS A 31 -15.56 14.47 -11.88
CA LYS A 31 -16.81 14.79 -12.57
C LYS A 31 -16.64 15.10 -14.06
N TYR A 32 -15.65 15.93 -14.42
CA TYR A 32 -15.41 16.28 -15.81
C TYR A 32 -14.69 15.18 -16.58
N LEU A 33 -13.78 14.44 -15.92
CA LEU A 33 -13.10 13.30 -16.53
C LEU A 33 -14.07 12.16 -16.86
N GLU A 34 -15.08 11.91 -16.02
CA GLU A 34 -16.14 10.94 -16.33
C GLU A 34 -16.88 11.29 -17.64
N GLN A 35 -17.14 12.57 -17.88
CA GLN A 35 -17.75 13.01 -19.14
C GLN A 35 -16.80 12.78 -20.34
N VAL A 36 -15.51 13.13 -20.17
CA VAL A 36 -14.50 12.95 -21.23
C VAL A 36 -14.34 11.47 -21.57
N VAL A 37 -14.15 10.60 -20.57
CA VAL A 37 -13.97 9.16 -20.75
C VAL A 37 -15.26 8.49 -21.28
N GLY A 38 -16.43 9.00 -20.91
CA GLY A 38 -17.73 8.53 -21.42
C GLY A 38 -17.92 8.79 -22.92
N GLU A 39 -17.42 9.90 -23.45
CA GLU A 39 -17.52 10.27 -24.85
C GLU A 39 -16.31 9.81 -25.68
N ASP A 40 -15.08 9.88 -25.11
CA ASP A 40 -13.84 9.40 -25.73
C ASP A 40 -13.16 8.36 -24.84
N SER A 41 -13.55 7.16 -25.08
CA SER A 41 -13.08 6.00 -24.32
C SER A 41 -11.69 5.50 -24.72
N SER A 42 -11.03 6.16 -25.65
CA SER A 42 -9.65 5.86 -26.06
C SER A 42 -8.63 6.83 -25.45
N ASN A 43 -9.08 7.81 -24.67
CA ASN A 43 -8.23 8.80 -24.04
C ASN A 43 -7.60 8.23 -22.74
N ILE A 44 -6.47 7.57 -22.88
CA ILE A 44 -5.76 6.91 -21.78
C ILE A 44 -5.37 7.91 -20.69
N ASP A 45 -4.83 9.08 -21.05
CA ASP A 45 -4.42 10.10 -20.07
C ASP A 45 -5.60 10.56 -19.19
N ALA A 46 -6.79 10.71 -19.80
CA ALA A 46 -8.00 11.05 -19.06
C ALA A 46 -8.45 9.89 -18.14
N MET A 47 -8.33 8.65 -18.59
CA MET A 47 -8.66 7.46 -17.79
C MET A 47 -7.71 7.31 -16.60
N GLU A 48 -6.40 7.45 -16.78
CA GLU A 48 -5.42 7.40 -15.70
C GLU A 48 -5.65 8.52 -14.66
N THR A 49 -5.89 9.75 -15.14
CA THR A 49 -6.18 10.90 -14.27
C THR A 49 -7.50 10.70 -13.50
N LEU A 50 -8.48 10.04 -14.13
CA LEU A 50 -9.75 9.69 -13.47
C LEU A 50 -9.53 8.64 -12.37
N ILE A 51 -8.72 7.61 -12.62
CA ILE A 51 -8.35 6.62 -11.60
C ILE A 51 -7.68 7.31 -10.41
N LEU A 52 -6.65 8.15 -10.66
CA LEU A 52 -5.95 8.89 -9.62
C LEU A 52 -6.91 9.76 -8.79
N SER A 53 -7.79 10.50 -9.46
CA SER A 53 -8.77 11.37 -8.79
C SER A 53 -9.74 10.56 -7.91
N LYS A 54 -10.26 9.44 -8.42
CA LYS A 54 -11.18 8.57 -7.67
C LYS A 54 -10.50 7.88 -6.47
N ILE A 55 -9.25 7.42 -6.63
CA ILE A 55 -8.48 6.84 -5.52
C ILE A 55 -8.22 7.90 -4.45
N ALA A 56 -7.86 9.14 -4.83
CA ALA A 56 -7.70 10.25 -3.89
C ALA A 56 -8.96 10.52 -3.06
N LEU A 57 -10.14 10.34 -3.68
CA LEU A 57 -11.46 10.45 -3.03
C LEU A 57 -11.86 9.19 -2.23
N GLY A 58 -11.06 8.13 -2.23
CA GLY A 58 -11.40 6.84 -1.60
C GLY A 58 -12.44 6.00 -2.36
N VAL A 59 -12.73 6.34 -3.63
CA VAL A 59 -13.74 5.65 -4.45
C VAL A 59 -13.07 4.61 -5.33
N PHE A 60 -12.93 3.38 -4.83
CA PHE A 60 -12.18 2.32 -5.51
C PHE A 60 -13.01 1.48 -6.47
N GLU A 61 -14.28 1.21 -6.18
CA GLU A 61 -15.09 0.32 -7.01
C GLU A 61 -15.24 0.84 -8.45
N ASP A 62 -15.32 2.14 -8.63
CA ASP A 62 -15.48 2.78 -9.94
C ASP A 62 -14.21 2.77 -10.78
N VAL A 63 -13.02 2.54 -10.18
CA VAL A 63 -11.76 2.55 -10.93
C VAL A 63 -11.48 1.22 -11.64
N TYR A 64 -11.98 0.10 -11.13
CA TYR A 64 -11.67 -1.21 -11.67
C TYR A 64 -12.10 -1.39 -13.13
N PRO A 65 -13.32 -1.00 -13.55
CA PRO A 65 -13.71 -1.09 -14.97
C PRO A 65 -12.87 -0.21 -15.89
N ILE A 66 -12.37 0.92 -15.39
CA ILE A 66 -11.51 1.83 -16.15
C ILE A 66 -10.12 1.18 -16.33
N ALA A 67 -9.58 0.60 -15.25
CA ALA A 67 -8.30 -0.08 -15.28
C ALA A 67 -8.32 -1.32 -16.19
N ASP A 68 -9.39 -2.14 -16.11
CA ASP A 68 -9.57 -3.28 -17.03
C ASP A 68 -9.49 -2.84 -18.48
N ARG A 69 -10.18 -1.75 -18.83
CA ARG A 69 -10.21 -1.24 -20.20
C ARG A 69 -8.83 -0.79 -20.68
N ILE A 70 -8.07 -0.05 -19.86
CA ILE A 70 -6.70 0.37 -20.21
C ILE A 70 -5.83 -0.85 -20.54
N VAL A 71 -5.93 -1.91 -19.73
CA VAL A 71 -5.15 -3.14 -19.90
C VAL A 71 -5.65 -3.95 -21.11
N ASP A 72 -6.96 -4.02 -21.35
CA ASP A 72 -7.56 -4.70 -22.49
C ASP A 72 -7.18 -4.02 -23.83
N ASP A 73 -7.00 -2.70 -23.82
CA ASP A 73 -6.49 -1.93 -24.97
C ASP A 73 -4.97 -2.14 -25.17
N GLY A 74 -4.32 -2.96 -24.35
CA GLY A 74 -2.91 -3.30 -24.45
C GLY A 74 -1.95 -2.21 -23.98
N VAL A 75 -2.43 -1.26 -23.19
CA VAL A 75 -1.61 -0.15 -22.65
C VAL A 75 -0.99 -0.60 -21.32
N ASP A 76 0.31 -0.40 -21.19
CA ASP A 76 1.07 -0.62 -19.96
C ASP A 76 0.95 0.60 -19.05
N SER A 77 -0.01 0.57 -18.11
CA SER A 77 -0.32 1.65 -17.20
C SER A 77 -0.08 1.23 -15.74
N GLN A 78 0.88 1.86 -15.08
CA GLN A 78 1.15 1.62 -13.67
C GLN A 78 -0.07 1.92 -12.79
N VAL A 79 -0.80 2.98 -13.09
CA VAL A 79 -2.01 3.39 -12.35
C VAL A 79 -3.10 2.33 -12.47
N ALA A 80 -3.32 1.79 -13.68
CA ALA A 80 -4.25 0.69 -13.91
C ALA A 80 -3.80 -0.58 -13.18
N HIS A 81 -2.51 -0.91 -13.23
CA HIS A 81 -1.98 -2.08 -12.53
C HIS A 81 -2.16 -1.98 -11.02
N VAL A 82 -1.90 -0.80 -10.40
CA VAL A 82 -2.17 -0.58 -8.96
C VAL A 82 -3.63 -0.86 -8.62
N ALA A 83 -4.57 -0.36 -9.42
CA ALA A 83 -5.99 -0.60 -9.20
C ALA A 83 -6.34 -2.10 -9.28
N LEU A 84 -5.83 -2.81 -10.29
CA LEU A 84 -6.10 -4.25 -10.48
C LEU A 84 -5.44 -5.12 -9.41
N ILE A 85 -4.21 -4.80 -8.98
CA ILE A 85 -3.55 -5.43 -7.82
C ILE A 85 -4.42 -5.26 -6.58
N THR A 86 -4.88 -4.02 -6.31
CA THR A 86 -5.74 -3.71 -5.17
C THR A 86 -7.03 -4.54 -5.18
N ARG A 87 -7.70 -4.65 -6.34
CA ARG A 87 -8.88 -5.49 -6.50
C ARG A 87 -8.60 -6.95 -6.19
N ALA A 88 -7.54 -7.51 -6.77
CA ALA A 88 -7.20 -8.93 -6.57
C ALA A 88 -6.93 -9.25 -5.10
N VAL A 89 -6.23 -8.36 -4.37
CA VAL A 89 -5.97 -8.52 -2.93
C VAL A 89 -7.27 -8.45 -2.13
N ARG A 90 -8.15 -7.50 -2.41
CA ARG A 90 -9.43 -7.35 -1.70
C ARG A 90 -10.36 -8.56 -1.84
N VAL A 91 -10.39 -9.16 -3.02
CA VAL A 91 -11.18 -10.39 -3.24
C VAL A 91 -10.39 -11.67 -2.97
N GLN A 92 -9.17 -11.55 -2.47
CA GLN A 92 -8.25 -12.66 -2.15
C GLN A 92 -7.97 -13.57 -3.36
N ASP A 93 -8.02 -13.05 -4.57
CA ASP A 93 -7.64 -13.77 -5.79
C ASP A 93 -6.13 -13.67 -6.06
N PHE A 94 -5.37 -14.28 -5.16
CA PHE A 94 -3.91 -14.26 -5.23
C PHE A 94 -3.34 -15.03 -6.43
N LYS A 95 -4.09 -15.97 -7.01
CA LYS A 95 -3.65 -16.69 -8.22
C LYS A 95 -3.65 -15.76 -9.44
N THR A 96 -4.70 -14.97 -9.61
CA THR A 96 -4.75 -13.94 -10.65
C THR A 96 -3.68 -12.89 -10.42
N LEU A 97 -3.44 -12.50 -9.16
CA LEU A 97 -2.39 -11.55 -8.81
C LEU A 97 -0.98 -12.07 -9.17
N VAL A 98 -0.68 -13.34 -8.87
CA VAL A 98 0.59 -13.96 -9.28
C VAL A 98 0.73 -13.91 -10.80
N ALA A 99 -0.30 -14.34 -11.56
CA ALA A 99 -0.26 -14.34 -13.02
C ALA A 99 -0.07 -12.92 -13.60
N GLN A 100 -0.67 -11.90 -12.99
CA GLN A 100 -0.51 -10.49 -13.39
C GLN A 100 0.94 -10.04 -13.20
N LEU A 101 1.52 -10.30 -12.03
CA LEU A 101 2.87 -9.87 -11.68
C LEU A 101 3.94 -10.64 -12.46
N ASP A 102 3.75 -11.95 -12.71
CA ASP A 102 4.62 -12.77 -13.57
C ASP A 102 4.63 -12.27 -15.02
N ALA A 103 3.51 -11.71 -15.49
CA ALA A 103 3.42 -11.06 -16.79
C ALA A 103 4.05 -9.66 -16.81
N GLN A 104 4.78 -9.25 -15.76
CA GLN A 104 5.39 -7.94 -15.58
C GLN A 104 4.38 -6.77 -15.57
N LYS A 105 3.14 -7.04 -15.23
CA LYS A 105 2.07 -6.04 -15.04
C LYS A 105 2.02 -5.57 -13.57
N GLY A 106 3.16 -5.14 -13.04
CA GLY A 106 3.33 -4.57 -11.72
C GLY A 106 3.34 -3.04 -11.77
N ILE A 107 4.09 -2.42 -10.88
CA ILE A 107 4.23 -0.97 -10.79
C ILE A 107 5.56 -0.46 -11.37
N GLY A 108 6.34 -1.33 -12.02
CA GLY A 108 7.54 -0.98 -12.76
C GLY A 108 8.79 -0.79 -11.90
N HIS A 109 8.81 -1.27 -10.66
CA HIS A 109 9.98 -1.23 -9.80
C HIS A 109 10.35 -2.64 -9.31
N GLN A 110 11.51 -3.15 -9.73
CA GLN A 110 11.91 -4.56 -9.56
C GLN A 110 11.76 -5.09 -8.12
N VAL A 111 12.20 -4.33 -7.11
CA VAL A 111 12.12 -4.78 -5.71
C VAL A 111 10.67 -4.78 -5.23
N VAL A 112 9.91 -3.76 -5.58
CA VAL A 112 8.52 -3.64 -5.15
C VAL A 112 7.66 -4.72 -5.81
N ASP A 113 7.78 -4.90 -7.12
CA ASP A 113 7.07 -5.93 -7.87
C ASP A 113 7.43 -7.33 -7.36
N GLY A 114 8.71 -7.55 -7.01
CA GLY A 114 9.15 -8.77 -6.37
C GLY A 114 8.56 -8.99 -4.97
N LEU A 115 8.43 -7.93 -4.16
CA LEU A 115 7.76 -8.03 -2.85
C LEU A 115 6.26 -8.30 -2.99
N LEU A 116 5.58 -7.64 -3.92
CA LEU A 116 4.17 -7.90 -4.23
C LEU A 116 3.98 -9.34 -4.70
N LEU A 117 4.85 -9.84 -5.60
CA LEU A 117 4.82 -11.21 -6.09
C LEU A 117 5.10 -12.23 -4.97
N ALA A 118 6.04 -11.95 -4.07
CA ALA A 118 6.30 -12.81 -2.92
C ALA A 118 5.06 -12.90 -2.01
N TRP A 119 4.42 -11.78 -1.66
CA TRP A 119 3.19 -11.76 -0.88
C TRP A 119 2.02 -12.46 -1.60
N ALA A 120 1.88 -12.26 -2.92
CA ALA A 120 0.87 -12.93 -3.72
C ALA A 120 1.04 -14.47 -3.69
N ASN A 121 2.28 -14.96 -3.76
CA ASN A 121 2.59 -16.38 -3.63
C ASN A 121 2.26 -16.92 -2.22
N VAL A 122 2.53 -16.15 -1.15
CA VAL A 122 2.07 -16.52 0.20
C VAL A 122 0.56 -16.68 0.23
N GLY A 123 -0.18 -15.73 -0.35
CA GLY A 123 -1.64 -15.78 -0.43
C GLY A 123 -2.17 -16.93 -1.28
N ALA A 124 -1.45 -17.30 -2.33
CA ALA A 124 -1.76 -18.48 -3.18
C ALA A 124 -1.37 -19.81 -2.52
N GLY A 125 -0.69 -19.78 -1.36
CA GLY A 125 -0.24 -20.98 -0.63
C GLY A 125 1.15 -21.50 -1.04
N ASP A 126 1.86 -20.81 -1.93
CA ASP A 126 3.21 -21.18 -2.37
C ASP A 126 4.29 -20.34 -1.64
N VAL A 127 4.46 -20.65 -0.36
CA VAL A 127 5.44 -19.98 0.51
C VAL A 127 6.89 -20.24 0.07
N GLN A 128 7.14 -21.40 -0.56
CA GLN A 128 8.50 -21.73 -1.02
C GLN A 128 8.93 -20.80 -2.17
N THR A 129 8.06 -20.58 -3.14
CA THR A 129 8.29 -19.63 -4.23
C THR A 129 8.43 -18.21 -3.69
N ALA A 130 7.62 -17.79 -2.70
CA ALA A 130 7.75 -16.50 -2.07
C ALA A 130 9.15 -16.25 -1.49
N PHE A 131 9.70 -17.20 -0.75
CA PHE A 131 11.05 -17.06 -0.20
C PHE A 131 12.14 -17.13 -1.27
N ALA A 132 11.98 -17.93 -2.33
CA ALA A 132 12.92 -17.94 -3.46
C ALA A 132 12.99 -16.59 -4.18
N ILE A 133 11.83 -15.93 -4.38
CA ILE A 133 11.77 -14.56 -4.93
C ILE A 133 12.55 -13.60 -4.03
N MET A 134 12.31 -13.64 -2.72
CA MET A 134 13.00 -12.77 -1.76
C MET A 134 14.51 -13.02 -1.71
N ASP A 135 14.95 -14.26 -1.89
CA ASP A 135 16.39 -14.59 -1.99
C ASP A 135 17.02 -13.95 -3.23
N GLY A 136 16.27 -13.80 -4.32
CA GLY A 136 16.73 -13.06 -5.51
C GLY A 136 16.81 -11.54 -5.34
N LEU A 137 16.13 -10.99 -4.32
CA LEU A 137 16.09 -9.54 -4.06
C LEU A 137 17.07 -9.09 -2.97
N LYS A 138 17.60 -10.02 -2.16
CA LYS A 138 18.37 -9.70 -0.94
C LYS A 138 19.63 -8.86 -1.15
N ASP A 139 20.25 -8.95 -2.33
CA ASP A 139 21.51 -8.28 -2.65
C ASP A 139 21.29 -6.94 -3.38
N GLN A 140 20.04 -6.46 -3.46
CA GLN A 140 19.68 -5.21 -4.14
C GLN A 140 19.76 -4.01 -3.17
N GLU A 141 20.89 -3.34 -3.15
CA GLU A 141 21.05 -2.08 -2.42
C GLU A 141 20.31 -0.92 -3.14
N PRO A 142 19.67 0.01 -2.41
CA PRO A 142 19.60 0.17 -0.95
C PRO A 142 18.42 -0.57 -0.30
N SER A 143 17.73 -1.46 -1.02
CA SER A 143 16.44 -2.03 -0.60
C SER A 143 16.55 -3.26 0.31
N GLN A 144 17.76 -3.70 0.64
CA GLN A 144 18.02 -4.90 1.46
C GLN A 144 17.24 -4.88 2.79
N GLY A 145 17.20 -3.73 3.46
CA GLY A 145 16.45 -3.57 4.72
C GLY A 145 14.95 -3.79 4.54
N LEU A 146 14.37 -3.29 3.44
CA LEU A 146 12.97 -3.46 3.10
C LEU A 146 12.64 -4.93 2.82
N VAL A 147 13.49 -5.61 2.05
CA VAL A 147 13.32 -7.05 1.73
C VAL A 147 13.39 -7.89 3.02
N SER A 148 14.37 -7.63 3.89
CA SER A 148 14.50 -8.33 5.18
C SER A 148 13.29 -8.08 6.08
N TYR A 149 12.78 -6.85 6.13
CA TYR A 149 11.57 -6.50 6.87
C TYR A 149 10.38 -7.32 6.37
N HIS A 150 10.08 -7.32 5.09
CA HIS A 150 8.97 -8.09 4.53
C HIS A 150 9.15 -9.61 4.71
N ARG A 151 10.39 -10.11 4.67
CA ARG A 151 10.67 -11.51 5.00
C ARG A 151 10.28 -11.87 6.43
N ALA A 152 10.61 -10.99 7.39
CA ALA A 152 10.19 -11.16 8.78
C ALA A 152 8.67 -11.12 8.92
N LEU A 153 7.98 -10.21 8.21
CA LEU A 153 6.52 -10.14 8.20
C LEU A 153 5.87 -11.41 7.65
N ILE A 154 6.40 -11.99 6.56
CA ILE A 154 5.90 -13.26 6.02
C ILE A 154 6.05 -14.38 7.07
N HIS A 155 7.22 -14.51 7.72
CA HIS A 155 7.39 -15.47 8.80
C HIS A 155 6.38 -15.25 9.93
N HIS A 156 6.14 -14.00 10.33
CA HIS A 156 5.16 -13.66 11.36
C HIS A 156 3.73 -14.08 10.98
N VAL A 157 3.28 -13.73 9.76
CA VAL A 157 1.94 -14.09 9.27
C VAL A 157 1.76 -15.60 9.18
N MET A 158 2.82 -16.32 8.79
CA MET A 158 2.83 -17.79 8.72
C MET A 158 2.94 -18.48 10.09
N GLY A 159 3.06 -17.73 11.18
CA GLY A 159 3.22 -18.30 12.53
C GLY A 159 4.63 -18.79 12.84
N ASN A 160 5.61 -18.53 11.97
CA ASN A 160 7.02 -18.88 12.16
C ASN A 160 7.74 -17.80 13.00
N PHE A 161 7.26 -17.58 14.23
CA PHE A 161 7.64 -16.43 15.07
C PHE A 161 9.12 -16.43 15.47
N GLU A 162 9.75 -17.59 15.65
CA GLU A 162 11.17 -17.71 15.93
C GLU A 162 12.01 -17.15 14.78
N SER A 163 11.67 -17.51 13.54
CA SER A 163 12.35 -17.00 12.35
C SER A 163 12.13 -15.50 12.17
N ALA A 164 10.90 -15.01 12.43
CA ALA A 164 10.59 -13.59 12.39
C ALA A 164 11.43 -12.79 13.39
N GLU A 165 11.50 -13.25 14.65
CA GLU A 165 12.32 -12.61 15.70
C GLU A 165 13.80 -12.60 15.35
N ALA A 166 14.34 -13.71 14.82
CA ALA A 166 15.74 -13.77 14.43
C ALA A 166 16.09 -12.70 13.38
N ILE A 167 15.21 -12.51 12.39
CA ILE A 167 15.41 -11.48 11.35
C ILE A 167 15.25 -10.07 11.93
N PHE A 168 14.22 -9.79 12.74
CA PHE A 168 14.05 -8.47 13.38
C PHE A 168 15.24 -8.12 14.29
N LYS A 169 15.79 -9.10 15.00
CA LYS A 169 16.98 -8.92 15.83
C LYS A 169 18.19 -8.54 15.01
N ASP A 170 18.40 -9.21 13.86
CA ASP A 170 19.50 -8.93 12.94
C ASP A 170 19.38 -7.54 12.32
N ILE A 171 18.20 -7.16 11.80
CA ILE A 171 17.93 -5.80 11.30
C ILE A 171 18.24 -4.76 12.39
N GLY A 172 17.78 -4.98 13.62
CA GLY A 172 18.00 -4.06 14.74
C GLY A 172 19.47 -3.94 15.18
N GLN A 173 20.30 -4.93 14.87
CA GLN A 173 21.75 -4.88 15.11
C GLN A 173 22.51 -4.16 13.99
N GLN A 174 22.12 -4.36 12.74
CA GLN A 174 22.82 -3.80 11.56
C GLN A 174 22.41 -2.35 11.28
N ALA A 175 21.10 -2.05 11.31
CA ALA A 175 20.57 -0.73 10.96
C ALA A 175 20.46 0.24 12.13
N GLY A 176 20.73 -0.19 13.34
CA GLY A 176 20.70 0.64 14.56
C GLY A 176 19.29 1.00 15.06
N ALA A 177 18.25 0.98 14.23
CA ALA A 177 16.86 1.25 14.64
C ALA A 177 15.85 0.51 13.77
N LEU A 178 14.93 -0.19 14.42
CA LEU A 178 13.71 -0.69 13.79
C LEU A 178 12.67 0.44 13.74
N SER A 179 11.82 0.44 12.71
CA SER A 179 10.64 1.30 12.72
C SER A 179 9.68 0.90 13.87
N ARG A 180 8.81 1.84 14.30
CA ARG A 180 7.79 1.54 15.31
C ARG A 180 7.01 0.26 14.98
N ARG A 181 6.51 0.14 13.76
CA ARG A 181 5.73 -1.02 13.30
C ARG A 181 6.55 -2.31 13.37
N ALA A 182 7.81 -2.28 12.93
CA ALA A 182 8.70 -3.43 13.02
C ALA A 182 8.91 -3.89 14.48
N VAL A 183 9.06 -2.93 15.42
CA VAL A 183 9.16 -3.27 16.85
C VAL A 183 7.87 -3.89 17.38
N ILE A 184 6.71 -3.34 17.05
CA ILE A 184 5.42 -3.89 17.48
C ILE A 184 5.23 -5.32 16.96
N VAL A 185 5.48 -5.59 15.68
CA VAL A 185 5.38 -6.97 15.14
C VAL A 185 6.40 -7.91 15.79
N ARG A 186 7.60 -7.41 16.11
CA ARG A 186 8.60 -8.15 16.85
C ARG A 186 8.10 -8.51 18.25
N LEU A 187 7.50 -7.56 18.98
CA LEU A 187 6.88 -7.80 20.29
C LEU A 187 5.80 -8.88 20.21
N GLN A 188 4.90 -8.78 19.23
CA GLN A 188 3.85 -9.77 18.98
C GLN A 188 4.43 -11.16 18.65
N SER A 189 5.56 -11.22 17.92
CA SER A 189 6.25 -12.48 17.65
C SER A 189 6.84 -13.12 18.91
N LEU A 190 7.42 -12.33 19.82
CA LEU A 190 7.94 -12.80 21.11
C LEU A 190 6.80 -13.27 22.03
N MET A 191 5.73 -12.49 22.12
CA MET A 191 4.56 -12.85 22.93
C MET A 191 3.93 -14.17 22.44
N ALA A 192 3.86 -14.38 21.12
CA ALA A 192 3.35 -15.62 20.54
C ALA A 192 4.22 -16.85 20.86
N GLN A 193 5.49 -16.65 21.21
CA GLN A 193 6.40 -17.67 21.71
C GLN A 193 6.38 -17.82 23.22
N ASN A 194 5.53 -17.06 23.94
CA ASN A 194 5.50 -16.92 25.40
C ASN A 194 6.79 -16.31 25.98
N GLU A 195 7.57 -15.59 25.16
CA GLU A 195 8.82 -14.94 25.58
C GLU A 195 8.56 -13.52 26.13
N PHE A 196 7.62 -13.40 27.10
CA PHE A 196 7.15 -12.13 27.63
C PHE A 196 8.26 -11.29 28.28
N ASN A 197 9.24 -11.93 28.95
CA ASN A 197 10.39 -11.21 29.51
C ASN A 197 11.26 -10.56 28.44
N GLN A 198 11.43 -11.22 27.29
CA GLN A 198 12.17 -10.66 26.16
C GLN A 198 11.35 -9.55 25.50
N ALA A 199 10.03 -9.70 25.39
CA ALA A 199 9.14 -8.67 24.87
C ALA A 199 9.22 -7.40 25.73
N GLU A 200 9.19 -7.52 27.07
CA GLU A 200 9.34 -6.38 27.97
C GLU A 200 10.69 -5.65 27.76
N ALA A 201 11.79 -6.39 27.67
CA ALA A 201 13.11 -5.81 27.42
C ALA A 201 13.20 -5.12 26.06
N VAL A 202 12.52 -5.64 25.02
CA VAL A 202 12.45 -5.01 23.69
C VAL A 202 11.60 -3.74 23.74
N LEU A 203 10.45 -3.75 24.43
CA LEU A 203 9.58 -2.60 24.61
C LEU A 203 10.35 -1.46 25.29
N GLU A 204 11.03 -1.74 26.41
CA GLU A 204 11.82 -0.76 27.16
C GLU A 204 12.99 -0.21 26.30
N LYS A 205 13.70 -1.08 25.59
CA LYS A 205 14.84 -0.69 24.75
C LYS A 205 14.47 0.31 23.66
N TYR A 206 13.32 0.13 22.99
CA TYR A 206 12.96 0.93 21.81
C TYR A 206 12.06 2.12 22.13
N PHE A 207 11.24 2.04 23.17
CA PHE A 207 10.26 3.07 23.51
C PHE A 207 10.50 3.76 24.86
N GLY A 208 11.30 3.15 25.76
CA GLY A 208 11.58 3.72 27.08
C GLY A 208 10.32 3.79 27.96
N GLU A 209 10.24 4.83 28.80
CA GLU A 209 9.16 5.01 29.78
C GLU A 209 7.95 5.80 29.25
N ASN A 210 8.11 6.58 28.17
CA ASN A 210 7.07 7.44 27.63
C ASN A 210 6.26 6.72 26.55
N LEU A 211 5.37 5.85 26.98
CA LEU A 211 4.52 5.04 26.11
C LEU A 211 3.23 5.80 25.77
N ASP A 212 2.81 5.72 24.52
CA ASP A 212 1.47 6.13 24.10
C ASP A 212 0.42 5.07 24.46
N PRO A 213 -0.90 5.35 24.30
CA PRO A 213 -1.95 4.42 24.71
C PRO A 213 -1.82 3.01 24.13
N GLU A 214 -1.48 2.86 22.83
CA GLU A 214 -1.31 1.55 22.20
C GLU A 214 -0.17 0.75 22.83
N LEU A 215 0.96 1.41 23.12
CA LEU A 215 2.11 0.77 23.76
C LEU A 215 1.87 0.48 25.24
N LEU A 216 1.04 1.28 25.92
CA LEU A 216 0.60 1.00 27.30
C LEU A 216 -0.27 -0.27 27.33
N ASP A 217 -1.24 -0.41 26.44
CA ASP A 217 -2.07 -1.61 26.34
C ASP A 217 -1.20 -2.84 26.05
N MET A 218 -0.21 -2.71 25.16
CA MET A 218 0.75 -3.77 24.86
C MET A 218 1.62 -4.12 26.08
N GLN A 219 2.06 -3.13 26.84
CA GLN A 219 2.81 -3.35 28.07
C GLN A 219 1.99 -4.13 29.10
N ASP A 220 0.70 -3.79 29.25
CA ASP A 220 -0.23 -4.48 30.15
C ASP A 220 -0.47 -5.92 29.70
N ASP A 221 -0.57 -6.17 28.39
CA ASP A 221 -0.66 -7.52 27.83
C ASP A 221 0.61 -8.33 28.10
N ILE A 222 1.80 -7.75 27.92
CA ILE A 222 3.09 -8.38 28.23
C ILE A 222 3.15 -8.76 29.73
N LYS A 223 2.84 -7.81 30.63
CA LYS A 223 2.84 -8.06 32.08
C LYS A 223 1.84 -9.13 32.52
N ALA A 224 0.69 -9.17 31.83
CA ALA A 224 -0.34 -10.18 32.09
C ALA A 224 -0.05 -11.52 31.40
N SER A 225 1.06 -11.66 30.68
CA SER A 225 1.40 -12.82 29.83
C SER A 225 0.26 -13.20 28.89
N ARG A 226 -0.35 -12.20 28.26
CA ARG A 226 -1.51 -12.33 27.39
C ARG A 226 -1.15 -11.86 25.98
N MET A 227 -1.67 -12.56 24.96
CA MET A 227 -1.58 -12.11 23.58
C MET A 227 -2.50 -10.90 23.33
N PRO A 228 -2.10 -9.92 22.52
CA PRO A 228 -3.00 -8.86 22.11
C PRO A 228 -4.17 -9.44 21.32
N ASN A 229 -5.34 -8.77 21.38
CA ASN A 229 -6.54 -9.20 20.68
C ASN A 229 -6.37 -9.20 19.16
N GLU A 230 -5.57 -8.28 18.66
CA GLU A 230 -5.34 -8.09 17.23
C GLU A 230 -3.84 -8.07 16.91
N ARG A 231 -3.50 -8.58 15.74
CA ARG A 231 -2.14 -8.50 15.21
C ARG A 231 -2.04 -7.30 14.29
N LEU A 232 -0.96 -6.54 14.42
CA LEU A 232 -0.68 -5.39 13.55
C LEU A 232 -0.57 -5.83 12.07
N ILE A 233 0.02 -7.00 11.83
CA ILE A 233 0.11 -7.65 10.53
C ILE A 233 -0.42 -9.08 10.70
N GLY A 234 -1.69 -9.27 10.39
CA GLY A 234 -2.39 -10.54 10.58
C GLY A 234 -2.65 -11.32 9.28
N SER A 235 -2.52 -10.67 8.14
CA SER A 235 -2.91 -11.21 6.84
C SER A 235 -1.93 -10.87 5.71
N VAL A 236 -2.11 -11.52 4.56
CA VAL A 236 -1.39 -11.19 3.32
C VAL A 236 -1.74 -9.78 2.84
N ALA A 237 -2.99 -9.36 3.02
CA ALA A 237 -3.43 -8.02 2.64
C ALA A 237 -2.71 -6.95 3.46
N ASP A 238 -2.51 -7.15 4.77
CA ASP A 238 -1.72 -6.25 5.61
C ASP A 238 -0.26 -6.18 5.13
N GLY A 239 0.33 -7.32 4.78
CA GLY A 239 1.70 -7.35 4.24
C GLY A 239 1.84 -6.61 2.92
N ILE A 240 0.85 -6.69 2.03
CA ILE A 240 0.80 -5.92 0.78
C ILE A 240 0.55 -4.43 1.08
N ALA A 241 -0.27 -4.09 2.07
CA ALA A 241 -0.47 -2.72 2.53
C ALA A 241 0.86 -2.09 2.99
N GLU A 242 1.72 -2.83 3.69
CA GLU A 242 3.07 -2.38 4.06
C GLU A 242 3.94 -2.06 2.84
N VAL A 243 3.84 -2.84 1.75
CA VAL A 243 4.56 -2.53 0.50
C VAL A 243 4.08 -1.19 -0.05
N PHE A 244 2.77 -1.00 -0.17
CA PHE A 244 2.20 0.26 -0.66
C PHE A 244 2.52 1.45 0.25
N PHE A 245 2.49 1.27 1.55
CA PHE A 245 2.89 2.32 2.50
C PHE A 245 4.36 2.71 2.34
N ALA A 246 5.27 1.74 2.15
CA ALA A 246 6.69 2.04 1.93
C ALA A 246 6.90 2.90 0.66
N ILE A 247 6.17 2.60 -0.42
CA ILE A 247 6.20 3.39 -1.65
C ILE A 247 5.64 4.79 -1.40
N ALA A 248 4.48 4.89 -0.78
CA ALA A 248 3.84 6.18 -0.47
C ALA A 248 4.80 7.10 0.30
N LYS A 249 5.48 6.54 1.31
CA LYS A 249 6.46 7.26 2.12
C LYS A 249 7.66 7.73 1.31
N ALA A 250 8.18 6.88 0.42
CA ALA A 250 9.31 7.23 -0.46
C ALA A 250 8.91 8.38 -1.41
N LEU A 251 7.77 8.27 -2.09
CA LEU A 251 7.26 9.28 -3.02
C LEU A 251 6.93 10.61 -2.34
N SER A 252 6.39 10.57 -1.11
CA SER A 252 6.15 11.79 -0.32
C SER A 252 7.46 12.54 -0.04
N SER A 253 8.57 11.83 0.21
CA SER A 253 9.88 12.46 0.42
C SER A 253 10.47 13.09 -0.85
N GLU A 254 9.99 12.68 -2.02
CA GLU A 254 10.37 13.19 -3.34
C GLU A 254 9.41 14.25 -3.89
N ALA A 255 8.46 14.71 -3.08
CA ALA A 255 7.40 15.66 -3.45
C ALA A 255 6.51 15.18 -4.62
N GLN A 256 6.30 13.87 -4.73
CA GLN A 256 5.39 13.25 -5.69
C GLN A 256 4.02 12.98 -5.05
N ASP A 257 3.35 14.04 -4.61
CA ASP A 257 2.18 14.00 -3.74
C ASP A 257 1.02 13.15 -4.29
N GLU A 258 0.69 13.25 -5.58
CA GLU A 258 -0.45 12.52 -6.17
C GLU A 258 -0.24 11.00 -6.15
N TYR A 259 0.95 10.55 -6.52
CA TYR A 259 1.29 9.12 -6.46
C TYR A 259 1.49 8.65 -5.02
N SER A 260 2.07 9.50 -4.15
CA SER A 260 2.15 9.21 -2.72
C SER A 260 0.76 9.00 -2.13
N LEU A 261 -0.20 9.89 -2.43
CA LEU A 261 -1.59 9.76 -1.99
C LEU A 261 -2.25 8.49 -2.53
N MET A 262 -2.06 8.18 -3.81
CA MET A 262 -2.60 6.95 -4.40
C MET A 262 -2.15 5.71 -3.62
N HIS A 263 -0.86 5.58 -3.37
CA HIS A 263 -0.33 4.42 -2.67
C HIS A 263 -0.73 4.40 -1.18
N ALA A 264 -0.80 5.55 -0.51
CA ALA A 264 -1.27 5.65 0.87
C ALA A 264 -2.74 5.24 1.00
N ARG A 265 -3.61 5.69 0.08
CA ARG A 265 -5.03 5.28 0.02
C ARG A 265 -5.21 3.79 -0.26
N VAL A 266 -4.33 3.20 -1.11
CA VAL A 266 -4.34 1.74 -1.32
C VAL A 266 -3.94 1.00 -0.05
N ALA A 267 -2.90 1.45 0.65
CA ALA A 267 -2.48 0.84 1.91
C ALA A 267 -3.60 0.92 2.98
N GLU A 268 -4.26 2.08 3.11
CA GLU A 268 -5.44 2.28 3.97
C GLU A 268 -6.59 1.33 3.61
N LEU A 269 -6.90 1.17 2.32
CA LEU A 269 -7.97 0.29 1.87
C LEU A 269 -7.70 -1.19 2.17
N LEU A 270 -6.44 -1.63 2.03
CA LEU A 270 -6.03 -3.02 2.24
C LEU A 270 -5.87 -3.37 3.71
N SER A 271 -5.58 -2.39 4.55
CA SER A 271 -5.42 -2.53 6.01
C SER A 271 -6.00 -1.29 6.70
N SER A 272 -7.29 -1.37 7.08
CA SER A 272 -8.05 -0.24 7.64
C SER A 272 -7.49 0.26 8.98
N GLU A 273 -6.71 -0.57 9.68
CA GLU A 273 -6.05 -0.23 10.95
C GLU A 273 -4.60 0.28 10.75
N HIS A 274 -4.21 0.56 9.49
CA HIS A 274 -2.87 1.07 9.20
C HIS A 274 -2.78 2.58 9.48
N VAL A 275 -2.66 2.94 10.75
CA VAL A 275 -2.68 4.34 11.23
C VAL A 275 -1.66 5.22 10.51
N GLU A 276 -0.43 4.71 10.27
CA GLU A 276 0.61 5.50 9.62
C GLU A 276 0.31 5.77 8.13
N ALA A 277 -0.41 4.88 7.44
CA ALA A 277 -0.87 5.13 6.06
C ALA A 277 -1.97 6.19 6.04
N ILE A 278 -2.92 6.12 6.98
CA ILE A 278 -3.98 7.11 7.16
C ILE A 278 -3.38 8.50 7.45
N LEU A 279 -2.43 8.58 8.39
CA LEU A 279 -1.74 9.82 8.72
C LEU A 279 -0.93 10.37 7.55
N LEU A 280 -0.27 9.50 6.77
CA LEU A 280 0.45 9.92 5.58
C LEU A 280 -0.51 10.49 4.52
N ALA A 281 -1.63 9.81 4.25
CA ALA A 281 -2.66 10.31 3.33
C ALA A 281 -3.20 11.67 3.78
N ALA A 282 -3.52 11.83 5.07
CA ALA A 282 -3.97 13.10 5.64
C ALA A 282 -2.93 14.22 5.48
N ASN A 283 -1.66 13.95 5.79
CA ASN A 283 -0.57 14.91 5.61
C ASN A 283 -0.39 15.34 4.14
N VAL A 284 -0.46 14.38 3.21
CA VAL A 284 -0.35 14.67 1.78
C VAL A 284 -1.52 15.52 1.31
N LEU A 285 -2.75 15.19 1.73
CA LEU A 285 -3.94 16.00 1.44
C LEU A 285 -3.84 17.42 2.01
N GLU A 286 -3.36 17.57 3.24
CA GLU A 286 -3.12 18.88 3.85
C GLU A 286 -2.11 19.70 3.04
N ASN A 287 -0.98 19.11 2.62
CA ASN A 287 0.02 19.75 1.76
C ASN A 287 -0.57 20.16 0.40
N MET A 288 -1.53 19.41 -0.10
CA MET A 288 -2.27 19.74 -1.33
C MET A 288 -3.37 20.80 -1.11
N GLY A 289 -3.65 21.20 0.12
CA GLY A 289 -4.74 22.11 0.46
C GLY A 289 -6.14 21.47 0.45
N GLN A 290 -6.21 20.15 0.49
CA GLN A 290 -7.44 19.36 0.46
C GLN A 290 -7.91 19.03 1.88
N TYR A 291 -8.41 20.02 2.61
CA TYR A 291 -8.78 19.88 4.04
C TYR A 291 -10.14 19.21 4.28
N GLU A 292 -10.92 18.95 3.23
CA GLU A 292 -12.24 18.34 3.33
C GLU A 292 -12.24 16.82 3.03
N LEU A 293 -11.10 16.27 2.62
CA LEU A 293 -10.90 14.84 2.30
C LEU A 293 -10.13 14.13 3.40
#